data_a7afebb93a15a4dadc3b8aced0d2cd51
#
_entry.id   a7afebb93a15a4dadc3b8aced0d2cd51
#
_cell.length_a   1.000
_cell.length_b   1.000
_cell.length_c   1.000
_cell.angle_alpha   90.00
_cell.angle_beta   90.00
_cell.angle_gamma   90.00
#
_symmetry.space_group_name_H-M   'P 1'
#
loop_
_entity.id
_entity.type
_entity.pdbx_description
1 polymer ?
#
loop_
_entity_poly.entity_id
_entity_poly.type
_entity_poly.pdbx_seq_one_letter_code
_entity_poly.pdbx_strand_id
1 'polypeptide(L)'
;MVRAAALLALLGALVGWYEAAPHIGGLSLWHSILLIAFVLMPVSFLLVWLALPLWNSRWLAPVVRVLRFRLDVPAGLAFIVLALVFSALHYPIGSNFCKLAAVTLFGWWFLTFFEALSWVILVALLIPWVDAYSVWRGPTKQITEGHAHVFSALSVAFVVPGGGAARLGLPDVLFFAVFLGASVRFGLRPAWTFLGMLVGLGLTMILATWWNVNGLPALPGISLGFLLPNADLLRQRLRRPALEH
;
A
#
# COMPACT_ATOMS: atom_id res chain seq x y z
N MET A 1 22.94 2.29 -6.27
CA MET A 1 23.09 0.90 -6.73
C MET A 1 22.58 -0.10 -5.69
N VAL A 2 23.05 -0.09 -4.43
CA VAL A 2 22.66 -1.09 -3.38
C VAL A 2 21.14 -1.22 -3.19
N ARG A 3 20.37 -0.11 -3.14
CA ARG A 3 18.91 -0.15 -2.94
C ARG A 3 18.14 -0.73 -4.13
N ALA A 4 18.58 -0.45 -5.35
CA ALA A 4 17.97 -1.04 -6.55
C ALA A 4 18.24 -2.55 -6.60
N ALA A 5 19.45 -2.98 -6.26
CA ALA A 5 19.77 -4.40 -6.14
C ALA A 5 18.94 -5.08 -5.04
N ALA A 6 18.79 -4.44 -3.87
CA ALA A 6 17.94 -4.95 -2.79
C ALA A 6 16.47 -5.06 -3.22
N LEU A 7 15.93 -4.07 -3.94
CA LEU A 7 14.57 -4.11 -4.48
C LEU A 7 14.38 -5.26 -5.46
N LEU A 8 15.31 -5.46 -6.40
CA LEU A 8 15.25 -6.55 -7.36
C LEU A 8 15.39 -7.92 -6.69
N ALA A 9 16.31 -8.04 -5.72
CA ALA A 9 16.48 -9.27 -4.95
C ALA A 9 15.21 -9.62 -4.15
N LEU A 10 14.61 -8.62 -3.49
CA LEU A 10 13.37 -8.81 -2.75
C LEU A 10 12.19 -9.18 -3.66
N LEU A 11 12.07 -8.52 -4.81
CA LEU A 11 11.06 -8.86 -5.81
C LEU A 11 11.25 -10.30 -6.31
N GLY A 12 12.49 -10.71 -6.62
CA GLY A 12 12.79 -12.08 -7.02
C GLY A 12 12.45 -13.11 -5.94
N ALA A 13 12.76 -12.81 -4.68
CA ALA A 13 12.41 -13.67 -3.55
C ALA A 13 10.88 -13.80 -3.37
N LEU A 14 10.14 -12.69 -3.52
CA LEU A 14 8.67 -12.71 -3.46
C LEU A 14 8.07 -13.49 -4.63
N VAL A 15 8.55 -13.30 -5.85
CA VAL A 15 8.11 -14.08 -7.01
C VAL A 15 8.36 -15.56 -6.77
N GLY A 16 9.56 -15.94 -6.32
CA GLY A 16 9.87 -17.32 -5.96
C GLY A 16 8.96 -17.91 -4.87
N TRP A 17 8.62 -17.09 -3.85
CA TRP A 17 7.63 -17.48 -2.86
C TRP A 17 6.25 -17.74 -3.46
N TYR A 18 5.76 -16.84 -4.29
CA TYR A 18 4.43 -16.95 -4.90
C TYR A 18 4.31 -18.15 -5.84
N GLU A 19 5.42 -18.53 -6.50
CA GLU A 19 5.48 -19.76 -7.29
C GLU A 19 5.51 -21.01 -6.40
N ALA A 20 6.26 -20.99 -5.30
CA ALA A 20 6.46 -22.14 -4.43
C ALA A 20 5.28 -22.39 -3.48
N ALA A 21 4.64 -21.34 -2.95
CA ALA A 21 3.64 -21.44 -1.91
C ALA A 21 2.44 -22.36 -2.24
N PRO A 22 1.90 -22.43 -3.47
CA PRO A 22 0.83 -23.36 -3.82
C PRO A 22 1.21 -24.83 -3.73
N HIS A 23 2.52 -25.13 -3.84
CA HIS A 23 3.05 -26.48 -3.82
C HIS A 23 3.45 -26.95 -2.40
N ILE A 24 3.42 -26.06 -1.42
CA ILE A 24 3.68 -26.36 -0.01
C ILE A 24 2.35 -26.77 0.63
N GLY A 25 2.40 -27.73 1.56
CA GLY A 25 1.21 -28.17 2.29
C GLY A 25 0.47 -27.02 2.99
N GLY A 26 -0.87 -27.06 2.96
CA GLY A 26 -1.70 -25.98 3.48
C GLY A 26 -1.52 -25.73 4.99
N LEU A 27 -1.62 -24.47 5.38
CA LEU A 27 -1.61 -24.04 6.78
C LEU A 27 -3.05 -23.93 7.32
N SER A 28 -3.19 -24.00 8.65
CA SER A 28 -4.44 -23.63 9.29
C SER A 28 -4.76 -22.15 9.06
N LEU A 29 -6.04 -21.77 9.17
CA LEU A 29 -6.49 -20.39 8.97
C LEU A 29 -5.65 -19.40 9.80
N TRP A 30 -5.46 -19.66 11.08
CA TRP A 30 -4.71 -18.78 11.97
C TRP A 30 -3.23 -18.66 11.58
N HIS A 31 -2.56 -19.77 11.23
CA HIS A 31 -1.17 -19.71 10.78
C HIS A 31 -1.06 -18.93 9.46
N SER A 32 -2.01 -19.08 8.55
CA SER A 32 -2.06 -18.31 7.29
C SER A 32 -2.20 -16.81 7.55
N ILE A 33 -3.09 -16.41 8.44
CA ILE A 33 -3.30 -15.00 8.82
C ILE A 33 -2.05 -14.39 9.47
N LEU A 34 -1.43 -15.09 10.41
CA LEU A 34 -0.20 -14.63 11.04
C LEU A 34 0.95 -14.51 10.04
N LEU A 35 1.09 -15.48 9.13
CA LEU A 35 2.08 -15.42 8.05
C LEU A 35 1.87 -14.20 7.15
N ILE A 36 0.61 -13.92 6.76
CA ILE A 36 0.30 -12.75 5.94
C ILE A 36 0.57 -11.46 6.72
N ALA A 37 0.03 -11.33 7.92
CA ALA A 37 0.08 -10.09 8.70
C ALA A 37 1.52 -9.71 9.11
N PHE A 38 2.35 -10.68 9.48
CA PHE A 38 3.68 -10.42 10.04
C PHE A 38 4.84 -10.70 9.08
N VAL A 39 4.62 -11.39 7.96
CA VAL A 39 5.69 -11.71 7.01
C VAL A 39 5.35 -11.21 5.61
N LEU A 40 4.32 -11.76 4.97
CA LEU A 40 4.09 -11.50 3.54
C LEU A 40 3.71 -10.05 3.25
N MET A 41 2.84 -9.47 4.05
CA MET A 41 2.42 -8.08 3.91
C MET A 41 3.60 -7.12 4.21
N PRO A 42 4.31 -7.19 5.36
CA PRO A 42 5.48 -6.38 5.61
C PRO A 42 6.56 -6.51 4.53
N VAL A 43 6.88 -7.72 4.09
CA VAL A 43 7.90 -7.96 3.05
C VAL A 43 7.45 -7.38 1.70
N SER A 44 6.17 -7.50 1.34
CA SER A 44 5.64 -6.90 0.11
C SER A 44 5.64 -5.37 0.16
N PHE A 45 5.25 -4.77 1.29
CA PHE A 45 5.30 -3.32 1.46
C PHE A 45 6.73 -2.77 1.61
N LEU A 46 7.71 -3.63 1.95
CA LEU A 46 9.12 -3.26 1.89
C LEU A 46 9.58 -2.91 0.47
N LEU A 47 8.93 -3.44 -0.58
CA LEU A 47 9.15 -2.98 -1.96
C LEU A 47 8.79 -1.49 -2.10
N VAL A 48 7.67 -1.06 -1.53
CA VAL A 48 7.25 0.35 -1.53
C VAL A 48 8.26 1.20 -0.76
N TRP A 49 8.72 0.74 0.41
CA TRP A 49 9.74 1.40 1.20
C TRP A 49 11.07 1.55 0.45
N LEU A 50 11.55 0.50 -0.20
CA LEU A 50 12.80 0.52 -0.95
C LEU A 50 12.73 1.38 -2.22
N ALA A 51 11.56 1.46 -2.85
CA ALA A 51 11.32 2.29 -4.03
C ALA A 51 11.22 3.79 -3.67
N LEU A 52 10.79 4.14 -2.45
CA LEU A 52 10.56 5.52 -2.03
C LEU A 52 11.79 6.44 -2.17
N PRO A 53 13.04 6.03 -1.78
CA PRO A 53 14.22 6.87 -2.00
C PRO A 53 14.60 7.02 -3.48
N LEU A 54 14.27 6.03 -4.31
CA LEU A 54 14.45 6.15 -5.76
C LEU A 54 13.51 7.23 -6.31
N TRP A 55 12.31 7.32 -5.78
CA TRP A 55 11.36 8.39 -6.07
C TRP A 55 11.82 9.75 -5.51
N ASN A 56 12.37 9.80 -4.28
CA ASN A 56 12.80 11.03 -3.62
C ASN A 56 14.28 11.38 -3.85
N SER A 57 15.02 10.63 -4.68
CA SER A 57 16.45 10.83 -4.85
C SER A 57 16.76 12.21 -5.45
N ARG A 58 17.57 12.98 -4.74
CA ARG A 58 18.13 14.28 -5.19
C ARG A 58 19.12 14.12 -6.37
N TRP A 59 19.37 12.91 -6.81
CA TRP A 59 20.29 12.55 -7.89
C TRP A 59 19.78 12.92 -9.28
N LEU A 60 18.52 13.20 -9.44
CA LEU A 60 17.96 13.64 -10.68
C LEU A 60 18.10 15.16 -10.75
N ALA A 61 18.78 15.65 -11.80
CA ALA A 61 18.98 17.07 -12.07
C ALA A 61 17.65 17.85 -12.03
N PRO A 62 17.66 19.18 -11.78
CA PRO A 62 16.43 19.99 -11.67
C PRO A 62 15.49 19.85 -12.86
N VAL A 63 16.01 19.64 -14.07
CA VAL A 63 15.24 19.34 -15.29
C VAL A 63 14.42 18.07 -15.16
N VAL A 64 14.98 17.01 -14.53
CA VAL A 64 14.28 15.75 -14.31
C VAL A 64 13.23 15.88 -13.20
N ARG A 65 13.35 16.89 -12.30
CA ARG A 65 12.33 17.12 -11.25
C ARG A 65 10.99 17.58 -11.83
N VAL A 66 11.02 18.39 -12.89
CA VAL A 66 9.80 18.79 -13.63
C VAL A 66 9.31 17.63 -14.51
N LEU A 67 10.22 16.88 -15.14
CA LEU A 67 9.89 15.67 -15.90
C LEU A 67 9.31 14.56 -15.02
N ARG A 68 9.75 14.45 -13.78
CA ARG A 68 9.35 13.44 -12.80
C ARG A 68 7.88 13.53 -12.42
N PHE A 69 7.34 14.72 -12.22
CA PHE A 69 5.90 14.93 -12.06
C PHE A 69 5.12 14.37 -13.27
N ARG A 70 5.77 14.34 -14.46
CA ARG A 70 5.20 13.80 -15.69
C ARG A 70 5.47 12.30 -15.90
N LEU A 71 6.44 11.69 -15.21
CA LEU A 71 6.80 10.29 -15.41
C LEU A 71 6.05 9.32 -14.48
N ASP A 72 5.59 9.78 -13.31
CA ASP A 72 4.86 8.91 -12.37
C ASP A 72 3.56 8.38 -12.99
N VAL A 73 2.81 9.24 -13.69
CA VAL A 73 1.57 8.84 -14.36
C VAL A 73 1.82 7.88 -15.52
N PRO A 74 2.70 8.20 -16.51
CA PRO A 74 2.93 7.27 -17.62
C PRO A 74 3.59 5.96 -17.15
N ALA A 75 4.46 5.99 -16.14
CA ALA A 75 4.99 4.76 -15.55
C ALA A 75 3.90 3.95 -14.84
N GLY A 76 3.03 4.58 -14.07
CA GLY A 76 1.88 3.94 -13.45
C GLY A 76 0.95 3.31 -14.49
N LEU A 77 0.63 4.04 -15.58
CA LEU A 77 -0.15 3.51 -16.69
C LEU A 77 0.54 2.34 -17.39
N ALA A 78 1.87 2.41 -17.61
CA ALA A 78 2.62 1.30 -18.19
C ALA A 78 2.53 0.05 -17.31
N PHE A 79 2.61 0.18 -15.98
CA PHE A 79 2.41 -0.94 -15.07
C PHE A 79 0.97 -1.46 -15.07
N ILE A 80 -0.05 -0.61 -15.27
CA ILE A 80 -1.43 -1.08 -15.46
C ILE A 80 -1.53 -1.92 -16.74
N VAL A 81 -0.98 -1.41 -17.86
CA VAL A 81 -0.98 -2.16 -19.12
C VAL A 81 -0.26 -3.50 -18.96
N LEU A 82 0.91 -3.52 -18.30
CA LEU A 82 1.62 -4.77 -17.99
C LEU A 82 0.79 -5.70 -17.10
N ALA A 83 0.08 -5.18 -16.11
CA ALA A 83 -0.79 -5.99 -15.26
C ALA A 83 -1.92 -6.64 -16.06
N LEU A 84 -2.51 -5.92 -17.02
CA LEU A 84 -3.54 -6.44 -17.93
C LEU A 84 -2.97 -7.49 -18.88
N VAL A 85 -1.79 -7.25 -19.44
CA VAL A 85 -1.08 -8.22 -20.30
C VAL A 85 -0.78 -9.50 -19.52
N PHE A 86 -0.20 -9.41 -18.33
CA PHE A 86 0.04 -10.59 -17.49
C PHE A 86 -1.24 -11.31 -17.10
N SER A 87 -2.32 -10.57 -16.84
CA SER A 87 -3.63 -11.16 -16.59
C SER A 87 -4.15 -11.93 -17.79
N ALA A 88 -4.03 -11.38 -19.01
CA ALA A 88 -4.41 -12.02 -20.25
C ALA A 88 -3.55 -13.26 -20.57
N LEU A 89 -2.27 -13.22 -20.19
CA LEU A 89 -1.35 -14.36 -20.31
C LEU A 89 -1.51 -15.39 -19.18
N HIS A 90 -2.52 -15.25 -18.31
CA HIS A 90 -2.75 -16.13 -17.16
C HIS A 90 -1.55 -16.23 -16.21
N TYR A 91 -0.77 -15.14 -16.09
CA TYR A 91 0.34 -15.01 -15.14
C TYR A 91 -0.01 -14.06 -13.98
N PRO A 92 -0.74 -14.57 -12.96
CA PRO A 92 -1.30 -13.73 -11.88
C PRO A 92 -0.24 -13.06 -11.02
N ILE A 93 0.94 -13.66 -10.87
CA ILE A 93 2.05 -13.13 -10.06
C ILE A 93 2.57 -11.83 -10.67
N GLY A 94 2.86 -11.82 -11.97
CA GLY A 94 3.28 -10.62 -12.69
C GLY A 94 2.23 -9.51 -12.60
N SER A 95 0.97 -9.86 -12.83
CA SER A 95 -0.15 -8.92 -12.69
C SER A 95 -0.22 -8.31 -11.29
N ASN A 96 -0.01 -9.12 -10.24
CA ASN A 96 -0.08 -8.68 -8.85
C ASN A 96 0.98 -7.63 -8.49
N PHE A 97 2.25 -7.88 -8.85
CA PHE A 97 3.33 -6.92 -8.58
C PHE A 97 3.25 -5.68 -9.47
N CYS A 98 2.76 -5.79 -10.69
CA CYS A 98 2.50 -4.64 -11.55
C CYS A 98 1.39 -3.75 -10.97
N LYS A 99 0.32 -4.33 -10.41
CA LYS A 99 -0.72 -3.57 -9.69
C LYS A 99 -0.14 -2.84 -8.47
N LEU A 100 0.67 -3.52 -7.66
CA LEU A 100 1.34 -2.91 -6.50
C LEU A 100 2.20 -1.72 -6.92
N ALA A 101 3.01 -1.87 -7.97
CA ALA A 101 3.87 -0.80 -8.50
C ALA A 101 3.04 0.38 -9.06
N ALA A 102 2.02 0.09 -9.87
CA ALA A 102 1.15 1.10 -10.46
C ALA A 102 0.48 1.96 -9.38
N VAL A 103 -0.15 1.32 -8.41
CA VAL A 103 -0.90 2.02 -7.35
C VAL A 103 0.04 2.80 -6.43
N THR A 104 1.24 2.28 -6.16
CA THR A 104 2.27 3.02 -5.42
C THR A 104 2.66 4.32 -6.15
N LEU A 105 2.90 4.26 -7.46
CA LEU A 105 3.22 5.44 -8.27
C LEU A 105 2.07 6.44 -8.31
N PHE A 106 0.82 5.97 -8.46
CA PHE A 106 -0.35 6.83 -8.38
C PHE A 106 -0.53 7.46 -7.00
N GLY A 107 -0.24 6.74 -5.92
CA GLY A 107 -0.25 7.28 -4.56
C GLY A 107 0.75 8.44 -4.41
N TRP A 108 1.97 8.27 -4.90
CA TRP A 108 2.97 9.33 -4.87
C TRP A 108 2.66 10.50 -5.81
N TRP A 109 2.09 10.24 -6.97
CA TRP A 109 1.55 11.29 -7.83
C TRP A 109 0.41 12.03 -7.14
N PHE A 110 -0.54 11.34 -6.54
CA PHE A 110 -1.63 11.94 -5.79
C PHE A 110 -1.14 12.82 -4.64
N LEU A 111 -0.07 12.41 -3.95
CA LEU A 111 0.58 13.21 -2.91
C LEU A 111 1.06 14.57 -3.42
N THR A 112 1.36 14.71 -4.71
CA THR A 112 1.85 15.99 -5.26
C THR A 112 0.81 17.11 -5.22
N PHE A 113 -0.49 16.77 -5.18
CA PHE A 113 -1.57 17.75 -5.04
C PHE A 113 -1.73 18.31 -3.63
N PHE A 114 -1.10 17.67 -2.62
CA PHE A 114 -1.14 18.18 -1.25
C PHE A 114 -0.02 19.19 -1.01
N GLU A 115 -0.32 20.47 -1.10
CA GLU A 115 0.66 21.55 -0.89
C GLU A 115 1.08 21.63 0.58
N ALA A 116 0.16 21.40 1.51
CA ALA A 116 0.40 21.48 2.94
C ALA A 116 0.11 20.16 3.67
N LEU A 117 0.81 19.94 4.79
CA LEU A 117 0.62 18.78 5.65
C LEU A 117 -0.81 18.70 6.20
N SER A 118 -1.47 19.84 6.41
CA SER A 118 -2.86 19.90 6.90
C SER A 118 -3.84 19.15 6.00
N TRP A 119 -3.64 19.19 4.68
CA TRP A 119 -4.47 18.43 3.74
C TRP A 119 -4.28 16.92 3.90
N VAL A 120 -3.04 16.47 4.11
CA VAL A 120 -2.77 15.04 4.36
C VAL A 120 -3.41 14.58 5.67
N ILE A 121 -3.34 15.40 6.72
CA ILE A 121 -3.99 15.11 8.00
C ILE A 121 -5.51 15.04 7.83
N LEU A 122 -6.10 15.99 7.10
CA LEU A 122 -7.53 15.99 6.82
C LEU A 122 -7.97 14.70 6.12
N VAL A 123 -7.23 14.28 5.09
CA VAL A 123 -7.50 13.01 4.40
C VAL A 123 -7.34 11.83 5.35
N ALA A 124 -6.28 11.78 6.16
CA ALA A 124 -6.07 10.70 7.13
C ALA A 124 -7.17 10.61 8.19
N LEU A 125 -7.88 11.70 8.47
CA LEU A 125 -9.02 11.72 9.38
C LEU A 125 -10.35 11.37 8.70
N LEU A 126 -10.52 11.71 7.42
CA LEU A 126 -11.78 11.50 6.70
C LEU A 126 -11.87 10.12 6.03
N ILE A 127 -10.76 9.65 5.45
CA ILE A 127 -10.78 8.41 4.65
C ILE A 127 -11.20 7.15 5.44
N PRO A 128 -10.91 7.00 6.76
CA PRO A 128 -11.42 5.91 7.56
C PRO A 128 -12.96 5.79 7.55
N TRP A 129 -13.66 6.92 7.56
CA TRP A 129 -15.12 6.94 7.56
C TRP A 129 -15.68 6.53 6.20
N VAL A 130 -15.03 6.99 5.12
CA VAL A 130 -15.40 6.63 3.74
C VAL A 130 -15.21 5.13 3.54
N ASP A 131 -14.09 4.58 4.01
CA ASP A 131 -13.78 3.15 3.92
C ASP A 131 -14.77 2.31 4.74
N ALA A 132 -15.02 2.69 5.99
CA ALA A 132 -15.99 2.02 6.84
C ALA A 132 -17.37 2.00 6.20
N TYR A 133 -17.84 3.11 5.65
CA TYR A 133 -19.12 3.18 4.94
C TYR A 133 -19.13 2.28 3.69
N SER A 134 -18.04 2.31 2.90
CA SER A 134 -17.90 1.53 1.67
C SER A 134 -17.94 0.02 1.93
N VAL A 135 -17.27 -0.45 3.00
CA VAL A 135 -17.23 -1.86 3.37
C VAL A 135 -18.57 -2.33 3.94
N TRP A 136 -19.25 -1.52 4.74
CA TRP A 136 -20.45 -1.99 5.43
C TRP A 136 -21.74 -1.77 4.66
N ARG A 137 -21.87 -0.72 3.87
CA ARG A 137 -23.10 -0.35 3.15
C ARG A 137 -22.89 0.06 1.70
N GLY A 138 -21.64 0.17 1.23
CA GLY A 138 -21.29 0.76 -0.04
C GLY A 138 -20.90 -0.24 -1.12
N PRO A 139 -20.27 0.27 -2.19
CA PRO A 139 -19.88 -0.51 -3.37
C PRO A 139 -18.94 -1.67 -3.07
N THR A 140 -18.05 -1.53 -2.08
CA THR A 140 -17.11 -2.61 -1.73
C THR A 140 -17.83 -3.86 -1.27
N LYS A 141 -18.92 -3.72 -0.47
CA LYS A 141 -19.74 -4.85 -0.06
C LYS A 141 -20.35 -5.56 -1.27
N GLN A 142 -20.93 -4.81 -2.21
CA GLN A 142 -21.55 -5.37 -3.41
C GLN A 142 -20.53 -6.10 -4.31
N ILE A 143 -19.30 -5.55 -4.43
CA ILE A 143 -18.24 -6.15 -5.23
C ILE A 143 -17.73 -7.44 -4.58
N THR A 144 -17.52 -7.45 -3.28
CA THR A 144 -17.02 -8.65 -2.56
C THR A 144 -18.03 -9.77 -2.52
N GLU A 145 -19.33 -9.47 -2.39
CA GLU A 145 -20.39 -10.47 -2.29
C GLU A 145 -20.91 -10.94 -3.67
N GLY A 146 -20.92 -10.05 -4.68
CA GLY A 146 -21.54 -10.34 -5.97
C GLY A 146 -20.58 -10.48 -7.15
N HIS A 147 -19.36 -9.91 -7.07
CA HIS A 147 -18.45 -9.79 -8.21
C HIS A 147 -17.00 -10.10 -7.82
N ALA A 148 -16.73 -11.31 -7.33
CA ALA A 148 -15.40 -11.75 -6.88
C ALA A 148 -14.28 -11.53 -7.92
N HIS A 149 -14.59 -11.62 -9.22
CA HIS A 149 -13.66 -11.34 -10.31
C HIS A 149 -13.23 -9.87 -10.33
N VAL A 150 -14.16 -8.92 -10.14
CA VAL A 150 -13.88 -7.48 -10.09
C VAL A 150 -13.02 -7.17 -8.85
N PHE A 151 -13.36 -7.77 -7.71
CA PHE A 151 -12.54 -7.61 -6.49
C PHE A 151 -11.13 -8.13 -6.69
N SER A 152 -10.96 -9.28 -7.36
CA SER A 152 -9.65 -9.82 -7.71
C SER A 152 -8.83 -8.87 -8.59
N ALA A 153 -9.47 -8.19 -9.55
CA ALA A 153 -8.80 -7.21 -10.41
C ALA A 153 -8.37 -5.96 -9.63
N LEU A 154 -9.17 -5.52 -8.64
CA LEU A 154 -8.97 -4.31 -7.84
C LEU A 154 -8.28 -4.58 -6.50
N SER A 155 -7.52 -5.65 -6.39
CA SER A 155 -6.81 -6.03 -5.17
C SER A 155 -5.41 -6.58 -5.45
N VAL A 156 -4.54 -6.48 -4.43
CA VAL A 156 -3.26 -7.17 -4.34
C VAL A 156 -3.45 -8.44 -3.51
N ALA A 157 -2.96 -9.57 -4.02
CA ALA A 157 -3.08 -10.87 -3.37
C ALA A 157 -1.79 -11.21 -2.60
N PHE A 158 -1.93 -11.86 -1.45
CA PHE A 158 -0.87 -12.44 -0.63
C PHE A 158 -1.07 -13.94 -0.58
N VAL A 159 -0.26 -14.67 -1.33
CA VAL A 159 -0.40 -16.13 -1.50
C VAL A 159 0.21 -16.87 -0.32
N VAL A 160 -0.56 -17.81 0.24
CA VAL A 160 -0.14 -18.66 1.36
C VAL A 160 0.02 -20.12 0.93
N PRO A 161 0.75 -20.93 1.70
CA PRO A 161 0.87 -22.36 1.47
C PRO A 161 -0.52 -23.03 1.32
N GLY A 162 -0.60 -23.95 0.35
CA GLY A 162 -1.86 -24.61 0.01
C GLY A 162 -2.72 -23.88 -1.02
N GLY A 163 -2.20 -22.79 -1.65
CA GLY A 163 -2.86 -22.09 -2.77
C GLY A 163 -3.94 -21.10 -2.35
N GLY A 164 -4.14 -20.84 -1.05
CA GLY A 164 -5.01 -19.76 -0.57
C GLY A 164 -4.38 -18.40 -0.79
N ALA A 165 -5.19 -17.34 -0.79
CA ALA A 165 -4.69 -15.97 -0.83
C ALA A 165 -5.62 -15.02 -0.05
N ALA A 166 -5.02 -14.15 0.78
CA ALA A 166 -5.71 -12.96 1.25
C ALA A 166 -5.54 -11.82 0.23
N ARG A 167 -6.49 -10.90 0.21
CA ARG A 167 -6.52 -9.78 -0.73
C ARG A 167 -6.66 -8.47 -0.01
N LEU A 168 -5.87 -7.49 -0.44
CA LEU A 168 -5.91 -6.11 0.03
C LEU A 168 -6.36 -5.21 -1.11
N GLY A 169 -7.32 -4.33 -0.87
CA GLY A 169 -7.82 -3.39 -1.86
C GLY A 169 -6.73 -2.44 -2.39
N LEU A 170 -6.81 -2.07 -3.67
CA LEU A 170 -5.89 -1.09 -4.26
C LEU A 170 -5.93 0.28 -3.54
N PRO A 171 -7.10 0.77 -3.04
CA PRO A 171 -7.13 2.00 -2.24
C PRO A 171 -6.27 1.94 -0.98
N ASP A 172 -6.19 0.80 -0.31
CA ASP A 172 -5.38 0.63 0.90
C ASP A 172 -3.89 0.79 0.59
N VAL A 173 -3.43 0.19 -0.53
CA VAL A 173 -2.07 0.34 -1.04
C VAL A 173 -1.77 1.78 -1.44
N LEU A 174 -2.73 2.44 -2.10
CA LEU A 174 -2.61 3.83 -2.52
C LEU A 174 -2.39 4.74 -1.31
N PHE A 175 -3.25 4.66 -0.29
CA PHE A 175 -3.12 5.50 0.89
C PHE A 175 -1.92 5.15 1.76
N PHE A 176 -1.52 3.88 1.79
CA PHE A 176 -0.24 3.49 2.40
C PHE A 176 0.94 4.23 1.72
N ALA A 177 0.99 4.25 0.38
CA ALA A 177 2.02 4.94 -0.38
C ALA A 177 1.95 6.46 -0.18
N VAL A 178 0.75 7.06 -0.16
CA VAL A 178 0.52 8.50 0.11
C VAL A 178 1.08 8.88 1.48
N PHE A 179 0.68 8.19 2.55
CA PHE A 179 1.09 8.53 3.91
C PHE A 179 2.57 8.27 4.17
N LEU A 180 3.11 7.20 3.58
CA LEU A 180 4.55 6.94 3.64
C LEU A 180 5.33 8.03 2.90
N GLY A 181 4.93 8.40 1.69
CA GLY A 181 5.52 9.49 0.93
C GLY A 181 5.40 10.84 1.64
N ALA A 182 4.25 11.12 2.24
CA ALA A 182 4.01 12.32 3.03
C ALA A 182 4.94 12.40 4.25
N SER A 183 5.19 11.28 4.93
CA SER A 183 6.10 11.24 6.07
C SER A 183 7.53 11.68 5.71
N VAL A 184 7.99 11.34 4.51
CA VAL A 184 9.30 11.79 3.99
C VAL A 184 9.23 13.24 3.52
N ARG A 185 8.21 13.59 2.72
CA ARG A 185 8.07 14.94 2.14
C ARG A 185 7.96 16.02 3.20
N PHE A 186 7.21 15.76 4.25
CA PHE A 186 6.97 16.72 5.32
C PHE A 186 7.89 16.54 6.54
N GLY A 187 8.97 15.73 6.44
CA GLY A 187 9.95 15.56 7.52
C GLY A 187 9.35 15.02 8.81
N LEU A 188 8.45 14.05 8.70
CA LEU A 188 7.89 13.28 9.81
C LEU A 188 8.82 12.09 10.13
N ARG A 189 8.31 11.06 10.78
CA ARG A 189 9.05 9.83 11.15
C ARG A 189 8.74 8.67 10.19
N PRO A 190 9.40 8.55 9.01
CA PRO A 190 9.00 7.57 7.99
C PRO A 190 9.06 6.12 8.47
N ALA A 191 10.09 5.73 9.23
CA ALA A 191 10.23 4.36 9.73
C ALA A 191 9.10 3.99 10.70
N TRP A 192 8.79 4.88 11.63
CA TRP A 192 7.68 4.67 12.57
C TRP A 192 6.32 4.71 11.90
N THR A 193 6.16 5.57 10.88
CA THR A 193 4.96 5.60 10.03
C THR A 193 4.79 4.27 9.29
N PHE A 194 5.85 3.78 8.66
CA PHE A 194 5.84 2.49 7.97
C PHE A 194 5.43 1.35 8.91
N LEU A 195 6.10 1.22 10.07
CA LEU A 195 5.79 0.19 11.05
C LEU A 195 4.37 0.34 11.62
N GLY A 196 3.96 1.57 11.96
CA GLY A 196 2.62 1.84 12.48
C GLY A 196 1.52 1.43 11.50
N MET A 197 1.68 1.74 10.21
CA MET A 197 0.72 1.36 9.18
C MET A 197 0.68 -0.16 8.98
N LEU A 198 1.82 -0.85 9.02
CA LEU A 198 1.86 -2.32 8.94
C LEU A 198 1.18 -2.97 10.15
N VAL A 199 1.43 -2.45 11.34
CA VAL A 199 0.74 -2.92 12.57
C VAL A 199 -0.77 -2.69 12.44
N GLY A 200 -1.20 -1.52 11.96
CA GLY A 200 -2.61 -1.22 11.72
C GLY A 200 -3.27 -2.19 10.75
N LEU A 201 -2.61 -2.49 9.62
CA LEU A 201 -3.08 -3.48 8.64
C LEU A 201 -3.14 -4.89 9.24
N GLY A 202 -2.07 -5.33 9.92
CA GLY A 202 -2.01 -6.65 10.54
C GLY A 202 -3.09 -6.83 11.61
N LEU A 203 -3.31 -5.83 12.46
CA LEU A 203 -4.39 -5.84 13.46
C LEU A 203 -5.77 -5.92 12.79
N THR A 204 -6.01 -5.17 11.72
CA THR A 204 -7.28 -5.23 10.98
C THR A 204 -7.55 -6.65 10.46
N MET A 205 -6.53 -7.31 9.89
CA MET A 205 -6.65 -8.71 9.45
C MET A 205 -6.96 -9.69 10.59
N ILE A 206 -6.25 -9.57 11.71
CA ILE A 206 -6.46 -10.41 12.89
C ILE A 206 -7.87 -10.22 13.43
N LEU A 207 -8.34 -8.98 13.55
CA LEU A 207 -9.68 -8.66 14.03
C LEU A 207 -10.76 -9.17 13.07
N ALA A 208 -10.57 -9.03 11.74
CA ALA A 208 -11.50 -9.58 10.76
C ALA A 208 -11.69 -11.09 10.92
N THR A 209 -10.58 -11.80 11.13
CA THR A 209 -10.59 -13.25 11.34
C THR A 209 -11.21 -13.62 12.69
N TRP A 210 -10.86 -12.87 13.74
CA TRP A 210 -11.41 -13.10 15.08
C TRP A 210 -12.94 -12.95 15.13
N TRP A 211 -13.46 -11.92 14.46
CA TRP A 211 -14.91 -11.68 14.39
C TRP A 211 -15.60 -12.48 13.27
N ASN A 212 -14.85 -13.30 12.53
CA ASN A 212 -15.36 -14.10 11.41
C ASN A 212 -16.16 -13.27 10.39
N VAL A 213 -15.63 -12.08 10.04
CA VAL A 213 -16.21 -11.19 9.03
C VAL A 213 -15.42 -11.25 7.73
N ASN A 214 -16.09 -11.15 6.59
CA ASN A 214 -15.50 -11.26 5.26
C ASN A 214 -14.58 -10.08 4.88
N GLY A 215 -14.39 -9.12 5.76
CA GLY A 215 -13.49 -7.98 5.62
C GLY A 215 -13.82 -6.89 6.61
N LEU A 216 -12.78 -6.22 7.07
CA LEU A 216 -12.88 -4.97 7.83
C LEU A 216 -12.26 -3.85 7.02
N PRO A 217 -12.72 -2.60 7.21
CA PRO A 217 -12.08 -1.45 6.59
C PRO A 217 -10.63 -1.36 7.07
N ALA A 218 -9.67 -1.31 6.14
CA ALA A 218 -8.24 -1.31 6.45
C ALA A 218 -7.66 0.10 6.61
N LEU A 219 -8.28 1.10 5.98
CA LEU A 219 -7.83 2.48 6.03
C LEU A 219 -7.84 3.11 7.43
N PRO A 220 -8.76 2.75 8.37
CA PRO A 220 -8.63 3.17 9.77
C PRO A 220 -7.30 2.76 10.40
N GLY A 221 -6.86 1.52 10.20
CA GLY A 221 -5.57 1.03 10.71
C GLY A 221 -4.38 1.75 10.09
N ILE A 222 -4.40 1.98 8.76
CA ILE A 222 -3.37 2.73 8.04
C ILE A 222 -3.30 4.17 8.52
N SER A 223 -4.46 4.84 8.66
CA SER A 223 -4.53 6.23 9.11
C SER A 223 -4.03 6.41 10.54
N LEU A 224 -4.42 5.53 11.46
CA LEU A 224 -3.90 5.53 12.82
C LEU A 224 -2.39 5.27 12.85
N GLY A 225 -1.90 4.35 12.02
CA GLY A 225 -0.48 4.05 11.86
C GLY A 225 0.35 5.21 11.33
N PHE A 226 -0.26 6.12 10.56
CA PHE A 226 0.35 7.39 10.14
C PHE A 226 0.27 8.46 11.24
N LEU A 227 -0.91 8.65 11.85
CA LEU A 227 -1.17 9.76 12.78
C LEU A 227 -0.48 9.57 14.13
N LEU A 228 -0.58 8.37 14.74
CA LEU A 228 -0.11 8.15 16.11
C LEU A 228 1.40 8.32 16.28
N PRO A 229 2.27 7.72 15.46
CA PRO A 229 3.72 7.88 15.58
C PRO A 229 4.20 9.32 15.37
N ASN A 230 3.38 10.15 14.72
CA ASN A 230 3.71 11.52 14.36
C ASN A 230 2.91 12.56 15.15
N ALA A 231 2.07 12.17 16.09
CA ALA A 231 1.08 13.03 16.74
C ALA A 231 1.67 14.31 17.38
N ASP A 232 2.84 14.21 18.00
CA ASP A 232 3.58 15.32 18.57
C ASP A 232 4.05 16.33 17.51
N LEU A 233 4.65 15.82 16.41
CA LEU A 233 5.12 16.65 15.29
C LEU A 233 3.94 17.31 14.56
N LEU A 234 2.86 16.56 14.33
CA LEU A 234 1.64 17.09 13.70
C LEU A 234 1.03 18.21 14.54
N ARG A 235 0.91 18.00 15.88
CA ARG A 235 0.39 19.03 16.80
C ARG A 235 1.28 20.28 16.80
N GLN A 236 2.60 20.13 16.81
CA GLN A 236 3.53 21.26 16.76
C GLN A 236 3.39 22.08 15.48
N ARG A 237 3.26 21.41 14.33
CA ARG A 237 3.14 22.08 13.03
C ARG A 237 1.78 22.75 12.82
N LEU A 238 0.70 22.16 13.34
CA LEU A 238 -0.62 22.79 13.29
C LEU A 238 -0.73 24.01 14.21
N ARG A 239 0.05 24.06 15.30
CA ARG A 239 0.08 25.19 16.22
C ARG A 239 0.97 26.36 15.77
N ARG A 240 1.87 26.16 14.80
CA ARG A 240 2.64 27.23 14.18
C ARG A 240 1.83 27.70 12.96
N PRO A 241 1.01 28.78 13.09
CA PRO A 241 0.40 29.37 11.91
C PRO A 241 1.52 29.87 11.01
N ALA A 242 1.29 29.86 9.70
CA ALA A 242 2.20 30.34 8.68
C ALA A 242 2.59 31.80 8.94
N LEU A 243 3.67 32.00 9.69
CA LEU A 243 4.30 33.31 9.93
C LEU A 243 5.51 33.52 9.03
N GLU A 244 5.61 32.78 7.92
CA GLU A 244 6.69 32.97 6.93
C GLU A 244 6.10 32.88 5.53
N HIS A 245 5.67 34.03 5.04
CA HIS A 245 5.62 34.39 3.62
C HIS A 245 6.32 35.70 3.44
#